data_4977a42e11a92e4b06bc13ef1695094f
#
_entry.id   4977a42e11a92e4b06bc13ef1695094f
#
_cell.length_a   1.000
_cell.length_b   1.000
_cell.length_c   1.000
_cell.angle_alpha   90.00
_cell.angle_beta   90.00
_cell.angle_gamma   90.00
#
_symmetry.space_group_name_H-M   'P 1'
#
loop_
_entity.id
_entity.type
_entity.pdbx_description
1 polymer ?
#
loop_
_entity_poly.entity_id
_entity_poly.type
_entity_poly.pdbx_seq_one_letter_code
_entity_poly.pdbx_strand_id
1 'polypeptide(L)'
;MKNAKQAIALASAAALSLSMLAGCGSSASSAASSEATSTATAEATTSTNDGTLVLAETGFEGKFSPFFAASASDQDVIDLTQLGLLGADRKGEMILNGIEGETREYNGTDYTYHGTSDCVVTENDDGTVTYDLKLRDDLKFSDGEPVTIDDVIFSMYVFLDPTYDGSATMYSTPIVGLEEYRNSMSTLSKLIAEAGEDNTDNTYFTADQQKAFWDAVNDGGVKFAQEIVDDMTENGGATDVASAAAGWGFDLADGATAKDFFLAIGAQYDWNFSAMEAETAGSALSDLIPEEVYNYSTTGVTVGNDVPNVAGIVKTGDYSMTLTTTELSTTMIYQLQMPIAPLHYYGDTALYDYDNNSFGFPKGDLSSVRSKTSAPLGGGMFTFNKYSDGVVYLDANPTYFDGAPKIAHINMKETQEADKITGVQAGTID
;
A
#
# COMPACT_ATOMS: atom_id res chain seq x y z
N MET A 1 18.63 -18.81 13.65
CA MET A 1 17.85 -17.59 13.92
C MET A 1 17.52 -16.80 12.63
N LYS A 2 18.30 -16.96 11.56
CA LYS A 2 18.02 -16.39 10.21
C LYS A 2 16.59 -16.72 9.67
N ASN A 3 16.05 -17.89 10.01
CA ASN A 3 14.72 -18.34 9.53
C ASN A 3 13.52 -17.76 10.31
N ALA A 4 13.75 -17.08 11.42
CA ALA A 4 12.66 -16.58 12.26
C ALA A 4 12.21 -15.16 11.86
N LYS A 5 13.14 -14.28 11.45
CA LYS A 5 12.80 -12.92 11.03
C LYS A 5 12.25 -12.87 9.59
N GLN A 6 12.78 -13.68 8.68
CA GLN A 6 12.18 -13.84 7.34
C GLN A 6 10.79 -14.52 7.40
N ALA A 7 10.56 -15.40 8.38
CA ALA A 7 9.23 -15.97 8.62
C ALA A 7 8.26 -14.94 9.24
N ILE A 8 8.76 -13.94 9.98
CA ILE A 8 7.94 -12.88 10.57
C ILE A 8 7.56 -11.83 9.52
N ALA A 9 8.44 -11.49 8.60
CA ALA A 9 8.13 -10.56 7.50
C ALA A 9 7.16 -11.16 6.47
N LEU A 10 7.27 -12.47 6.17
CA LEU A 10 6.33 -13.18 5.31
C LEU A 10 5.01 -13.56 6.02
N ALA A 11 5.02 -13.70 7.36
CA ALA A 11 3.81 -13.99 8.13
C ALA A 11 2.96 -12.74 8.40
N SER A 12 3.57 -11.55 8.44
CA SER A 12 2.82 -10.31 8.63
C SER A 12 2.03 -9.89 7.39
N ALA A 13 2.51 -10.18 6.19
CA ALA A 13 1.74 -9.91 4.96
C ALA A 13 0.54 -10.86 4.76
N ALA A 14 0.58 -12.07 5.34
CA ALA A 14 -0.52 -13.04 5.26
C ALA A 14 -1.51 -12.96 6.43
N ALA A 15 -1.17 -12.26 7.52
CA ALA A 15 -2.00 -12.18 8.72
C ALA A 15 -2.97 -10.98 8.74
N LEU A 16 -2.76 -9.98 7.89
CA LEU A 16 -3.58 -8.77 7.85
C LEU A 16 -4.92 -8.94 7.13
N SER A 17 -5.12 -10.03 6.40
CA SER A 17 -6.40 -10.31 5.73
C SER A 17 -7.37 -11.22 6.51
N LEU A 18 -7.02 -11.69 7.72
CA LEU A 18 -7.83 -12.64 8.49
C LEU A 18 -8.33 -12.16 9.86
N SER A 19 -8.12 -10.91 10.26
CA SER A 19 -8.46 -10.45 11.61
C SER A 19 -9.83 -9.78 11.78
N MET A 20 -10.69 -9.74 10.77
CA MET A 20 -12.03 -9.13 10.89
C MET A 20 -13.18 -10.10 11.21
N LEU A 21 -12.92 -11.36 11.61
CA LEU A 21 -13.98 -12.33 11.86
C LEU A 21 -13.75 -13.23 13.08
N ALA A 22 -13.67 -12.63 14.28
CA ALA A 22 -13.84 -13.44 15.51
C ALA A 22 -14.37 -12.59 16.66
N GLY A 23 -15.65 -12.44 16.74
CA GLY A 23 -16.33 -11.89 17.89
C GLY A 23 -17.80 -12.26 17.94
N CYS A 24 -18.11 -13.42 18.48
CA CYS A 24 -19.24 -13.78 19.33
C CYS A 24 -19.49 -15.30 19.32
N GLY A 25 -19.08 -15.96 20.36
CA GLY A 25 -19.43 -17.34 20.66
C GLY A 25 -19.46 -17.55 22.16
N SER A 26 -20.64 -17.42 22.74
CA SER A 26 -20.94 -17.69 24.14
C SER A 26 -20.82 -19.18 24.47
N SER A 27 -20.18 -19.53 25.59
CA SER A 27 -20.40 -20.81 26.28
C SER A 27 -20.53 -20.52 27.77
N ALA A 28 -21.67 -20.90 28.27
CA ALA A 28 -22.05 -20.86 29.66
C ALA A 28 -21.35 -21.94 30.48
N SER A 29 -20.94 -21.61 31.70
CA SER A 29 -21.04 -22.58 32.80
C SER A 29 -21.19 -21.83 34.12
N SER A 30 -22.15 -22.29 34.85
CA SER A 30 -22.73 -21.88 36.11
C SER A 30 -21.80 -21.92 37.33
N ALA A 31 -21.95 -20.94 38.25
CA ALA A 31 -22.11 -21.19 39.67
C ALA A 31 -22.47 -19.91 40.46
N ALA A 32 -23.51 -20.00 41.14
CA ALA A 32 -24.29 -19.41 42.20
C ALA A 32 -23.73 -18.23 43.06
N SER A 33 -24.66 -17.30 43.24
CA SER A 33 -25.14 -16.60 44.44
C SER A 33 -24.30 -15.51 45.14
N SER A 34 -24.77 -14.27 45.09
CA SER A 34 -25.44 -13.64 46.21
C SER A 34 -26.01 -12.26 45.81
N GLU A 35 -27.24 -12.01 46.29
CA GLU A 35 -28.05 -10.80 46.06
C GLU A 35 -27.41 -9.53 46.64
N ALA A 36 -27.44 -8.47 45.85
CA ALA A 36 -27.58 -7.13 46.35
C ALA A 36 -28.37 -6.31 45.33
N THR A 37 -29.64 -6.10 45.68
CA THR A 37 -30.60 -5.25 44.96
C THR A 37 -30.17 -3.79 45.08
N SER A 38 -29.73 -3.18 43.99
CA SER A 38 -29.79 -1.73 43.83
C SER A 38 -30.48 -1.42 42.51
N THR A 39 -31.75 -1.05 42.59
CA THR A 39 -32.51 -0.44 41.50
C THR A 39 -31.90 0.93 41.17
N ALA A 40 -30.97 0.94 40.24
CA ALA A 40 -30.64 2.17 39.51
C ALA A 40 -31.46 2.13 38.21
N THR A 41 -32.49 2.97 38.19
CA THR A 41 -33.23 3.31 36.99
C THR A 41 -32.23 4.02 36.06
N ALA A 42 -31.69 3.29 35.12
CA ALA A 42 -30.97 3.91 34.03
C ALA A 42 -32.00 4.65 33.18
N GLU A 43 -32.06 5.97 33.31
CA GLU A 43 -32.64 6.82 32.27
C GLU A 43 -31.92 6.50 30.98
N ALA A 44 -32.64 5.91 30.01
CA ALA A 44 -32.19 5.81 28.66
C ALA A 44 -32.03 7.25 28.15
N THR A 45 -30.81 7.76 28.20
CA THR A 45 -30.43 8.90 27.39
C THR A 45 -30.62 8.45 25.93
N THR A 46 -31.69 8.95 25.32
CA THR A 46 -31.81 8.89 23.85
C THR A 46 -30.63 9.66 23.30
N SER A 47 -29.60 8.91 22.93
CA SER A 47 -28.54 9.41 22.06
C SER A 47 -29.25 9.92 20.82
N THR A 48 -29.28 11.22 20.61
CA THR A 48 -29.58 11.80 19.29
C THR A 48 -28.37 11.54 18.44
N ASN A 49 -28.26 10.28 17.95
CA ASN A 49 -27.26 9.92 17.01
C ASN A 49 -27.54 10.71 15.72
N ASP A 50 -26.69 11.69 15.42
CA ASP A 50 -26.78 12.52 14.22
C ASP A 50 -26.38 11.75 12.95
N GLY A 51 -26.22 10.43 13.05
CA GLY A 51 -25.76 9.56 11.98
C GLY A 51 -24.23 9.44 11.89
N THR A 52 -23.52 9.89 12.94
CA THR A 52 -22.05 9.74 13.04
C THR A 52 -21.68 8.44 13.72
N LEU A 53 -20.75 7.69 13.13
CA LEU A 53 -20.06 6.54 13.72
C LEU A 53 -18.64 6.96 14.09
N VAL A 54 -18.22 6.72 15.32
CA VAL A 54 -16.87 7.02 15.80
C VAL A 54 -16.07 5.74 15.95
N LEU A 55 -15.09 5.54 15.08
CA LEU A 55 -14.17 4.40 15.09
C LEU A 55 -12.87 4.75 15.81
N ALA A 56 -12.32 3.81 16.56
CA ALA A 56 -11.05 3.97 17.27
C ALA A 56 -9.89 3.38 16.45
N GLU A 57 -8.96 4.24 16.05
CA GLU A 57 -7.74 3.87 15.32
C GLU A 57 -6.49 3.96 16.19
N THR A 58 -5.44 3.26 15.83
CA THR A 58 -4.17 3.26 16.58
C THR A 58 -3.34 4.52 16.37
N GLY A 59 -3.45 5.14 15.21
CA GLY A 59 -2.75 6.37 14.82
C GLY A 59 -2.60 6.43 13.30
N PHE A 60 -2.50 7.64 12.76
CA PHE A 60 -2.35 7.89 11.33
C PHE A 60 -0.95 8.43 11.03
N GLU A 61 -0.35 7.96 9.93
CA GLU A 61 0.82 8.62 9.36
C GLU A 61 0.43 9.83 8.49
N GLY A 62 -0.86 9.92 8.13
CA GLY A 62 -1.40 10.97 7.29
C GLY A 62 -1.05 10.82 5.81
N LYS A 63 -0.69 9.61 5.39
CA LYS A 63 -0.41 9.25 3.99
C LYS A 63 -1.62 8.56 3.36
N PHE A 64 -2.71 9.30 3.21
CA PHE A 64 -3.96 8.80 2.65
C PHE A 64 -3.87 8.70 1.12
N SER A 65 -3.11 7.73 0.63
CA SER A 65 -2.89 7.52 -0.79
C SER A 65 -3.25 6.10 -1.18
N PRO A 66 -4.03 5.87 -2.25
CA PRO A 66 -4.32 4.53 -2.74
C PRO A 66 -3.08 3.74 -3.17
N PHE A 67 -1.95 4.44 -3.34
CA PHE A 67 -0.69 3.85 -3.79
C PHE A 67 0.35 3.72 -2.67
N PHE A 68 0.35 4.63 -1.70
CA PHE A 68 1.46 4.78 -0.75
C PHE A 68 1.03 4.78 0.73
N ALA A 69 -0.22 4.42 1.04
CA ALA A 69 -0.61 4.16 2.42
C ALA A 69 0.19 2.96 2.96
N ALA A 70 0.87 3.14 4.10
CA ALA A 70 1.73 2.12 4.69
C ALA A 70 1.21 1.64 6.04
N SER A 71 0.57 2.50 6.83
CA SER A 71 -0.06 2.12 8.10
C SER A 71 -1.45 1.49 7.87
N ALA A 72 -1.85 0.59 8.77
CA ALA A 72 -3.19 -0.02 8.73
C ALA A 72 -4.30 1.03 8.82
N SER A 73 -4.14 2.02 9.71
CA SER A 73 -5.14 3.08 9.89
C SER A 73 -5.28 4.00 8.66
N ASP A 74 -4.17 4.29 7.95
CA ASP A 74 -4.23 5.03 6.68
C ASP A 74 -4.91 4.17 5.58
N GLN A 75 -4.65 2.85 5.56
CA GLN A 75 -5.29 1.93 4.64
C GLN A 75 -6.80 1.82 4.87
N ASP A 76 -7.27 1.81 6.14
CA ASP A 76 -8.70 1.81 6.47
C ASP A 76 -9.43 3.03 5.90
N VAL A 77 -8.76 4.20 5.83
CA VAL A 77 -9.29 5.40 5.15
C VAL A 77 -9.40 5.16 3.64
N ILE A 78 -8.40 4.53 3.04
CA ILE A 78 -8.40 4.23 1.61
C ILE A 78 -9.51 3.23 1.26
N ASP A 79 -9.69 2.18 2.06
CA ASP A 79 -10.71 1.16 1.83
C ASP A 79 -12.14 1.72 1.87
N LEU A 80 -12.36 2.79 2.64
CA LEU A 80 -13.66 3.48 2.71
C LEU A 80 -13.86 4.51 1.57
N THR A 81 -12.78 5.06 1.02
CA THR A 81 -12.84 6.18 0.06
C THR A 81 -12.60 5.80 -1.39
N GLN A 82 -11.99 4.63 -1.65
CA GLN A 82 -11.68 4.17 -3.00
C GLN A 82 -12.67 3.11 -3.49
N LEU A 83 -12.78 2.98 -4.83
CA LEU A 83 -13.39 1.82 -5.48
C LEU A 83 -12.32 0.75 -5.68
N GLY A 84 -12.60 -0.49 -5.32
CA GLY A 84 -11.79 -1.64 -5.74
C GLY A 84 -12.19 -2.12 -7.13
N LEU A 85 -11.24 -2.60 -7.95
CA LEU A 85 -11.54 -3.15 -9.28
C LEU A 85 -12.36 -4.44 -9.17
N LEU A 86 -12.00 -5.35 -8.27
CA LEU A 86 -12.81 -6.51 -7.88
C LEU A 86 -13.12 -6.44 -6.38
N GLY A 87 -14.24 -7.02 -5.98
CA GLY A 87 -14.63 -7.17 -4.59
C GLY A 87 -14.57 -8.63 -4.13
N ALA A 88 -14.74 -8.83 -2.83
CA ALA A 88 -14.87 -10.15 -2.21
C ALA A 88 -16.12 -10.21 -1.35
N ASP A 89 -16.63 -11.43 -1.12
CA ASP A 89 -17.72 -11.68 -0.19
C ASP A 89 -17.23 -11.72 1.26
N ARG A 90 -18.16 -11.94 2.20
CA ARG A 90 -17.86 -12.04 3.64
C ARG A 90 -16.97 -13.22 4.04
N LYS A 91 -16.70 -14.16 3.13
CA LYS A 91 -15.78 -15.29 3.31
C LYS A 91 -14.41 -15.01 2.67
N GLY A 92 -14.26 -13.90 1.96
CA GLY A 92 -13.05 -13.56 1.21
C GLY A 92 -13.00 -14.19 -0.19
N GLU A 93 -14.10 -14.77 -0.68
CA GLU A 93 -14.18 -15.32 -2.03
C GLU A 93 -14.47 -14.21 -3.03
N MET A 94 -13.71 -14.18 -4.13
CA MET A 94 -13.81 -13.13 -5.16
C MET A 94 -15.18 -13.12 -5.83
N ILE A 95 -15.71 -11.90 -6.05
CA ILE A 95 -16.92 -11.66 -6.84
C ILE A 95 -16.48 -11.43 -8.28
N LEU A 96 -16.85 -12.34 -9.18
CA LEU A 96 -16.44 -12.29 -10.58
C LEU A 96 -17.55 -11.75 -11.51
N ASN A 97 -18.82 -11.77 -11.09
CA ASN A 97 -19.95 -11.20 -11.81
C ASN A 97 -20.55 -10.05 -11.00
N GLY A 98 -19.72 -9.02 -10.75
CA GLY A 98 -20.09 -7.93 -9.87
C GLY A 98 -21.14 -6.99 -10.43
N ILE A 99 -21.26 -6.85 -11.77
CA ILE A 99 -22.19 -5.91 -12.42
C ILE A 99 -23.64 -6.34 -12.16
N GLU A 100 -23.97 -7.61 -12.40
CA GLU A 100 -25.29 -8.15 -12.09
C GLU A 100 -25.43 -8.54 -10.61
N GLY A 101 -24.31 -8.82 -9.96
CA GLY A 101 -24.22 -9.26 -8.56
C GLY A 101 -24.32 -10.78 -8.40
N GLU A 102 -23.65 -11.28 -7.38
CA GLU A 102 -23.66 -12.68 -7.00
C GLU A 102 -24.35 -12.86 -5.64
N THR A 103 -25.36 -13.75 -5.59
CA THR A 103 -26.01 -14.09 -4.33
C THR A 103 -25.32 -15.30 -3.69
N ARG A 104 -24.85 -15.12 -2.46
CA ARG A 104 -24.15 -16.15 -1.66
C ARG A 104 -24.66 -16.20 -0.23
N GLU A 105 -24.73 -17.40 0.31
CA GLU A 105 -25.17 -17.61 1.70
C GLU A 105 -24.02 -17.33 2.67
N TYR A 106 -24.31 -16.55 3.73
CA TYR A 106 -23.43 -16.37 4.87
C TYR A 106 -24.21 -16.44 6.17
N ASN A 107 -23.86 -17.40 7.05
CA ASN A 107 -24.52 -17.65 8.34
C ASN A 107 -26.05 -17.81 8.24
N GLY A 108 -26.52 -18.55 7.23
CA GLY A 108 -27.94 -18.85 7.03
C GLY A 108 -28.74 -17.70 6.41
N THR A 109 -28.09 -16.66 5.91
CA THR A 109 -28.71 -15.52 5.23
C THR A 109 -28.08 -15.33 3.85
N ASP A 110 -28.92 -15.17 2.83
CA ASP A 110 -28.49 -14.86 1.47
C ASP A 110 -28.16 -13.36 1.36
N TYR A 111 -26.97 -13.07 0.82
CA TYR A 111 -26.51 -11.71 0.50
C TYR A 111 -26.17 -11.62 -0.98
N THR A 112 -26.64 -10.57 -1.65
CA THR A 112 -26.22 -10.24 -3.00
C THR A 112 -25.06 -9.24 -2.93
N TYR A 113 -23.96 -9.58 -3.59
CA TYR A 113 -22.75 -8.78 -3.65
C TYR A 113 -22.64 -8.16 -5.04
N HIS A 114 -22.75 -6.85 -5.10
CA HIS A 114 -22.47 -6.07 -6.31
C HIS A 114 -21.02 -5.59 -6.28
N GLY A 115 -20.43 -5.44 -7.46
CA GLY A 115 -19.08 -4.96 -7.66
C GLY A 115 -18.96 -3.92 -8.76
N THR A 116 -17.79 -3.39 -8.92
CA THR A 116 -17.46 -2.39 -9.94
C THR A 116 -17.26 -2.99 -11.32
N SER A 117 -16.94 -4.31 -11.38
CA SER A 117 -16.61 -4.99 -12.63
C SER A 117 -16.98 -6.47 -12.62
N ASP A 118 -17.03 -7.03 -13.82
CA ASP A 118 -17.00 -8.48 -14.07
C ASP A 118 -15.58 -8.89 -14.47
N CYS A 119 -15.21 -10.15 -14.17
CA CYS A 119 -13.97 -10.76 -14.58
C CYS A 119 -14.20 -12.19 -15.07
N VAL A 120 -13.79 -12.47 -16.30
CA VAL A 120 -13.77 -13.84 -16.85
C VAL A 120 -12.33 -14.33 -16.90
N VAL A 121 -12.06 -15.45 -16.25
CA VAL A 121 -10.71 -16.05 -16.21
C VAL A 121 -10.67 -17.23 -17.17
N THR A 122 -9.73 -17.22 -18.10
CA THR A 122 -9.55 -18.26 -19.12
C THR A 122 -8.11 -18.78 -19.11
N GLU A 123 -7.96 -20.07 -18.90
CA GLU A 123 -6.67 -20.75 -19.13
C GLU A 123 -6.55 -21.08 -20.62
N ASN A 124 -5.48 -20.60 -21.26
CA ASN A 124 -5.25 -20.76 -22.68
C ASN A 124 -4.45 -22.04 -22.97
N ASP A 125 -4.55 -22.55 -24.20
CA ASP A 125 -3.86 -23.78 -24.63
C ASP A 125 -2.32 -23.68 -24.56
N ASP A 126 -1.77 -22.47 -24.58
CA ASP A 126 -0.32 -22.20 -24.48
C ASP A 126 0.18 -22.07 -23.02
N GLY A 127 -0.72 -22.23 -22.05
CA GLY A 127 -0.42 -22.14 -20.62
C GLY A 127 -0.54 -20.72 -20.03
N THR A 128 -0.78 -19.71 -20.84
CA THR A 128 -1.09 -18.36 -20.36
C THR A 128 -2.49 -18.31 -19.75
N VAL A 129 -2.75 -17.30 -18.92
CA VAL A 129 -4.08 -17.08 -18.34
C VAL A 129 -4.54 -15.66 -18.66
N THR A 130 -5.74 -15.57 -19.18
CA THR A 130 -6.39 -14.30 -19.53
C THR A 130 -7.46 -13.95 -18.52
N TYR A 131 -7.45 -12.71 -18.06
CA TYR A 131 -8.45 -12.07 -17.22
C TYR A 131 -9.15 -11.01 -18.06
N ASP A 132 -10.37 -11.31 -18.57
CA ASP A 132 -11.19 -10.35 -19.30
C ASP A 132 -12.00 -9.55 -18.30
N LEU A 133 -11.68 -8.26 -18.17
CA LEU A 133 -12.28 -7.32 -17.23
C LEU A 133 -13.27 -6.42 -17.95
N LYS A 134 -14.46 -6.29 -17.39
CA LYS A 134 -15.50 -5.37 -17.86
C LYS A 134 -15.96 -4.51 -16.69
N LEU A 135 -15.72 -3.23 -16.78
CA LEU A 135 -16.13 -2.22 -15.80
C LEU A 135 -17.61 -1.82 -16.02
N ARG A 136 -18.31 -1.42 -14.96
CA ARG A 136 -19.62 -0.75 -15.07
C ARG A 136 -19.43 0.61 -15.76
N ASP A 137 -20.41 1.03 -16.53
CA ASP A 137 -20.40 2.31 -17.27
C ASP A 137 -21.11 3.46 -16.52
N ASP A 138 -21.64 3.18 -15.32
CA ASP A 138 -22.34 4.14 -14.47
C ASP A 138 -21.55 4.59 -13.23
N LEU A 139 -20.31 4.13 -13.10
CA LEU A 139 -19.44 4.51 -11.97
C LEU A 139 -19.01 5.96 -12.04
N LYS A 140 -18.91 6.59 -10.86
CA LYS A 140 -18.42 7.96 -10.70
C LYS A 140 -17.47 8.08 -9.52
N PHE A 141 -16.50 8.94 -9.67
CA PHE A 141 -15.76 9.48 -8.54
C PHE A 141 -16.62 10.46 -7.73
N SER A 142 -16.21 10.76 -6.52
CA SER A 142 -16.97 11.62 -5.60
C SER A 142 -17.07 13.08 -6.05
N ASP A 143 -16.23 13.53 -6.96
CA ASP A 143 -16.31 14.85 -7.63
C ASP A 143 -17.24 14.87 -8.85
N GLY A 144 -17.78 13.70 -9.23
CA GLY A 144 -18.75 13.54 -10.29
C GLY A 144 -18.19 13.10 -11.64
N GLU A 145 -16.86 13.07 -11.80
CA GLU A 145 -16.21 12.57 -13.02
C GLU A 145 -16.47 11.07 -13.20
N PRO A 146 -16.68 10.60 -14.44
CA PRO A 146 -16.91 9.18 -14.71
C PRO A 146 -15.64 8.36 -14.46
N VAL A 147 -15.82 7.11 -14.01
CA VAL A 147 -14.76 6.12 -13.93
C VAL A 147 -14.70 5.35 -15.23
N THR A 148 -13.53 5.25 -15.83
CA THR A 148 -13.31 4.53 -17.08
C THR A 148 -12.20 3.49 -16.94
N ILE A 149 -11.98 2.69 -17.97
CA ILE A 149 -10.87 1.73 -17.97
C ILE A 149 -9.51 2.43 -17.98
N ASP A 150 -9.45 3.70 -18.39
CA ASP A 150 -8.21 4.48 -18.38
C ASP A 150 -7.73 4.76 -16.95
N ASP A 151 -8.66 4.93 -15.99
CA ASP A 151 -8.33 5.05 -14.57
C ASP A 151 -7.78 3.72 -13.99
N VAL A 152 -8.33 2.59 -14.44
CA VAL A 152 -7.84 1.27 -14.07
C VAL A 152 -6.42 1.04 -14.60
N ILE A 153 -6.19 1.34 -15.89
CA ILE A 153 -4.89 1.20 -16.55
C ILE A 153 -3.87 2.14 -15.90
N PHE A 154 -4.22 3.40 -15.66
CA PHE A 154 -3.39 4.35 -14.93
C PHE A 154 -2.97 3.77 -13.57
N SER A 155 -3.94 3.28 -12.78
CA SER A 155 -3.69 2.71 -11.46
C SER A 155 -2.76 1.49 -11.52
N MET A 156 -2.96 0.60 -12.50
CA MET A 156 -2.06 -0.53 -12.72
C MET A 156 -0.65 -0.07 -13.03
N TYR A 157 -0.48 0.89 -13.95
CA TYR A 157 0.86 1.36 -14.32
C TYR A 157 1.58 2.06 -13.18
N VAL A 158 0.88 2.72 -12.24
CA VAL A 158 1.52 3.23 -11.01
C VAL A 158 2.08 2.08 -10.16
N PHE A 159 1.30 1.01 -9.91
CA PHE A 159 1.77 -0.15 -9.15
C PHE A 159 2.88 -0.95 -9.85
N LEU A 160 2.93 -0.90 -11.18
CA LEU A 160 3.90 -1.63 -12.00
C LEU A 160 5.14 -0.81 -12.36
N ASP A 161 5.14 0.49 -12.07
CA ASP A 161 6.28 1.35 -12.38
C ASP A 161 7.58 0.82 -11.77
N PRO A 162 8.71 0.84 -12.48
CA PRO A 162 10.00 0.39 -11.95
C PRO A 162 10.43 1.07 -10.65
N THR A 163 9.98 2.32 -10.42
CA THR A 163 10.31 3.11 -9.21
C THR A 163 9.25 3.03 -8.11
N TYR A 164 8.22 2.19 -8.29
CA TYR A 164 7.21 2.00 -7.25
C TYR A 164 7.81 1.31 -6.02
N ASP A 165 7.66 1.95 -4.86
CA ASP A 165 8.19 1.51 -3.56
C ASP A 165 7.10 1.44 -2.47
N GLY A 166 5.82 1.48 -2.86
CA GLY A 166 4.71 1.29 -1.94
C GLY A 166 4.54 -0.17 -1.49
N SER A 167 3.57 -0.42 -0.62
CA SER A 167 3.33 -1.74 -0.01
C SER A 167 2.68 -2.78 -0.93
N ALA A 168 2.06 -2.37 -2.05
CA ALA A 168 1.43 -3.30 -2.98
C ALA A 168 2.46 -4.13 -3.75
N THR A 169 2.11 -5.40 -4.03
CA THR A 169 3.03 -6.37 -4.62
C THR A 169 2.63 -6.80 -6.04
N MET A 170 1.77 -6.04 -6.73
CA MET A 170 1.34 -6.34 -8.09
C MET A 170 2.53 -6.46 -9.06
N TYR A 171 3.59 -5.71 -8.84
CA TYR A 171 4.82 -5.76 -9.65
C TYR A 171 5.54 -7.12 -9.60
N SER A 172 5.21 -7.99 -8.67
CA SER A 172 5.79 -9.35 -8.55
C SER A 172 4.95 -10.43 -9.22
N THR A 173 3.86 -10.06 -9.90
CA THR A 173 2.97 -11.00 -10.58
C THR A 173 3.51 -11.37 -11.98
N PRO A 174 3.16 -12.57 -12.50
CA PRO A 174 3.69 -13.03 -13.79
C PRO A 174 2.91 -12.44 -15.00
N ILE A 175 2.68 -11.12 -15.01
CA ILE A 175 2.04 -10.45 -16.14
C ILE A 175 2.97 -10.48 -17.35
N VAL A 176 2.45 -10.83 -18.52
CA VAL A 176 3.23 -10.89 -19.79
C VAL A 176 3.86 -9.53 -20.08
N GLY A 177 5.19 -9.52 -20.23
CA GLY A 177 5.97 -8.31 -20.54
C GLY A 177 6.27 -7.40 -19.35
N LEU A 178 5.85 -7.77 -18.14
CA LEU A 178 6.10 -6.95 -16.93
C LEU A 178 7.58 -6.96 -16.54
N GLU A 179 8.23 -8.11 -16.60
CA GLU A 179 9.65 -8.22 -16.28
C GLU A 179 10.50 -7.36 -17.23
N GLU A 180 10.23 -7.41 -18.52
CA GLU A 180 10.91 -6.60 -19.54
C GLU A 180 10.64 -5.11 -19.34
N TYR A 181 9.38 -4.74 -19.04
CA TYR A 181 9.00 -3.35 -18.75
C TYR A 181 9.77 -2.80 -17.55
N ARG A 182 9.84 -3.54 -16.45
CA ARG A 182 10.54 -3.10 -15.23
C ARG A 182 12.06 -3.12 -15.41
N ASN A 183 12.62 -4.16 -16.00
CA ASN A 183 14.07 -4.32 -16.20
C ASN A 183 14.65 -3.36 -17.26
N SER A 184 13.81 -2.66 -18.04
CA SER A 184 14.27 -1.60 -18.94
C SER A 184 14.62 -0.28 -18.22
N MET A 185 14.43 -0.22 -16.90
CA MET A 185 14.84 0.89 -16.05
C MET A 185 15.53 0.39 -14.78
N SER A 186 16.33 1.28 -14.17
CA SER A 186 16.87 1.10 -12.83
C SER A 186 16.81 2.43 -12.09
N THR A 187 16.86 2.41 -10.76
CA THR A 187 16.91 3.65 -9.99
C THR A 187 18.30 4.29 -10.06
N LEU A 188 18.34 5.60 -10.00
CA LEU A 188 19.59 6.36 -10.06
C LEU A 188 20.53 5.99 -8.91
N SER A 189 19.99 5.81 -7.69
CA SER A 189 20.76 5.37 -6.51
C SER A 189 21.45 4.01 -6.74
N LYS A 190 20.72 3.03 -7.28
CA LYS A 190 21.25 1.70 -7.57
C LYS A 190 22.36 1.75 -8.62
N LEU A 191 22.15 2.49 -9.71
CA LEU A 191 23.14 2.63 -10.78
C LEU A 191 24.44 3.26 -10.29
N ILE A 192 24.35 4.31 -9.47
CA ILE A 192 25.56 4.96 -8.92
C ILE A 192 26.27 4.03 -7.93
N ALA A 193 25.52 3.34 -7.08
CA ALA A 193 26.09 2.42 -6.09
C ALA A 193 26.80 1.23 -6.76
N GLU A 194 26.17 0.61 -7.76
CA GLU A 194 26.77 -0.50 -8.52
C GLU A 194 28.00 -0.09 -9.33
N ALA A 195 28.01 1.15 -9.84
CA ALA A 195 29.19 1.69 -10.54
C ALA A 195 30.39 1.88 -9.59
N GLY A 196 30.16 2.14 -8.32
CA GLY A 196 31.19 2.34 -7.31
C GLY A 196 31.70 3.78 -7.18
N GLU A 197 32.34 4.09 -6.06
CA GLU A 197 32.78 5.43 -5.70
C GLU A 197 33.83 6.01 -6.67
N ASP A 198 34.75 5.17 -7.13
CA ASP A 198 35.84 5.56 -8.04
C ASP A 198 35.46 5.52 -9.53
N ASN A 199 34.17 5.34 -9.83
CA ASN A 199 33.70 5.24 -11.22
C ASN A 199 33.91 6.55 -11.98
N THR A 200 34.28 6.44 -13.25
CA THR A 200 34.49 7.56 -14.18
C THR A 200 33.57 7.51 -15.41
N ASP A 201 32.75 6.46 -15.52
CA ASP A 201 31.77 6.32 -16.59
C ASP A 201 30.43 6.93 -16.14
N ASN A 202 30.02 8.00 -16.80
CA ASN A 202 28.82 8.75 -16.52
C ASN A 202 27.72 8.52 -17.59
N THR A 203 27.60 7.30 -18.10
CA THR A 203 26.61 6.95 -19.13
C THR A 203 25.17 7.17 -18.63
N TYR A 204 24.88 6.82 -17.38
CA TYR A 204 23.53 6.85 -16.81
C TYR A 204 23.30 7.99 -15.77
N PHE A 205 24.35 8.66 -15.35
CA PHE A 205 24.29 9.74 -14.36
C PHE A 205 25.46 10.70 -14.57
N THR A 206 25.36 11.89 -13.99
CA THR A 206 26.41 12.92 -14.07
C THR A 206 27.48 12.71 -12.99
N ALA A 207 28.67 13.29 -13.20
CA ALA A 207 29.73 13.31 -12.20
C ALA A 207 29.28 14.00 -10.89
N ASP A 208 28.42 15.04 -10.99
CA ASP A 208 27.89 15.74 -9.82
C ASP A 208 26.90 14.84 -9.05
N GLN A 209 26.05 14.10 -9.72
CA GLN A 209 25.15 13.13 -9.09
C GLN A 209 25.91 12.02 -8.36
N GLN A 210 26.95 11.46 -9.02
CA GLN A 210 27.83 10.47 -8.39
C GLN A 210 28.49 11.03 -7.14
N LYS A 211 29.07 12.22 -7.25
CA LYS A 211 29.72 12.88 -6.12
C LYS A 211 28.72 13.12 -4.98
N ALA A 212 27.55 13.68 -5.26
CA ALA A 212 26.52 13.94 -4.24
C ALA A 212 26.08 12.67 -3.52
N PHE A 213 25.87 11.58 -4.27
CA PHE A 213 25.51 10.28 -3.71
C PHE A 213 26.60 9.75 -2.76
N TRP A 214 27.86 9.72 -3.19
CA TRP A 214 28.94 9.20 -2.37
C TRP A 214 29.29 10.10 -1.19
N ASP A 215 29.15 11.43 -1.32
CA ASP A 215 29.26 12.34 -0.18
C ASP A 215 28.16 12.02 0.86
N ALA A 216 26.91 11.79 0.44
CA ALA A 216 25.82 11.42 1.33
C ALA A 216 26.00 10.05 1.99
N VAL A 217 26.52 9.06 1.26
CA VAL A 217 26.89 7.73 1.80
C VAL A 217 27.98 7.86 2.86
N ASN A 218 29.03 8.65 2.58
CA ASN A 218 30.19 8.83 3.47
C ASN A 218 29.89 9.66 4.73
N ASP A 219 28.82 10.47 4.72
CA ASP A 219 28.39 11.26 5.88
C ASP A 219 27.11 10.65 6.51
N GLY A 220 25.94 10.88 5.90
CA GLY A 220 24.65 10.47 6.44
C GLY A 220 24.47 8.96 6.53
N GLY A 221 24.91 8.22 5.50
CA GLY A 221 24.84 6.76 5.48
C GLY A 221 25.73 6.11 6.55
N VAL A 222 26.96 6.59 6.70
CA VAL A 222 27.87 6.13 7.76
C VAL A 222 27.28 6.40 9.14
N LYS A 223 26.66 7.58 9.32
CA LYS A 223 26.01 7.95 10.59
C LYS A 223 24.82 7.04 10.89
N PHE A 224 23.97 6.76 9.90
CA PHE A 224 22.84 5.83 10.04
C PHE A 224 23.28 4.45 10.53
N ALA A 225 24.29 3.86 9.87
CA ALA A 225 24.82 2.57 10.27
C ALA A 225 25.53 2.62 11.65
N GLN A 226 26.19 3.75 11.98
CA GLN A 226 26.83 3.93 13.30
C GLN A 226 25.79 3.96 14.43
N GLU A 227 24.63 4.60 14.23
CA GLU A 227 23.54 4.59 15.23
C GLU A 227 23.04 3.16 15.52
N ILE A 228 23.00 2.28 14.52
CA ILE A 228 22.70 0.85 14.72
C ILE A 228 23.80 0.16 15.53
N VAL A 229 25.08 0.44 15.21
CA VAL A 229 26.23 -0.12 15.95
C VAL A 229 26.22 0.33 17.40
N ASP A 230 25.89 1.58 17.65
CA ASP A 230 25.83 2.14 19.00
C ASP A 230 24.70 1.49 19.82
N ASP A 231 23.49 1.33 19.24
CA ASP A 231 22.39 0.63 19.87
C ASP A 231 22.74 -0.83 20.20
N MET A 232 23.33 -1.54 19.23
CA MET A 232 23.74 -2.93 19.41
C MET A 232 24.87 -3.08 20.43
N THR A 233 25.72 -2.07 20.59
CA THR A 233 26.78 -2.05 21.63
C THR A 233 26.17 -1.83 23.01
N GLU A 234 25.22 -0.90 23.13
CA GLU A 234 24.60 -0.56 24.42
C GLU A 234 23.58 -1.63 24.86
N ASN A 235 22.76 -2.15 23.95
CA ASN A 235 21.61 -2.99 24.24
C ASN A 235 21.77 -4.45 23.77
N GLY A 236 22.58 -4.70 22.74
CA GLY A 236 22.79 -6.01 22.13
C GLY A 236 24.09 -6.73 22.51
N GLY A 237 25.01 -6.06 23.24
CA GLY A 237 26.27 -6.62 23.66
C GLY A 237 27.32 -6.79 22.55
N ALA A 238 27.18 -6.07 21.45
CA ALA A 238 28.18 -6.04 20.38
C ALA A 238 29.50 -5.39 20.84
N THR A 239 30.62 -5.83 20.30
CA THR A 239 31.94 -5.33 20.63
C THR A 239 32.65 -4.60 19.48
N ASP A 240 32.12 -4.74 18.28
CA ASP A 240 32.61 -4.13 17.06
C ASP A 240 31.50 -4.09 16.00
N VAL A 241 31.76 -3.45 14.84
CA VAL A 241 30.78 -3.30 13.75
C VAL A 241 30.32 -4.64 13.21
N ALA A 242 31.20 -5.62 13.05
CA ALA A 242 30.84 -6.93 12.49
C ALA A 242 29.89 -7.68 13.44
N SER A 243 30.13 -7.66 14.76
CA SER A 243 29.24 -8.28 15.74
C SER A 243 27.92 -7.52 15.88
N ALA A 244 27.90 -6.19 15.75
CA ALA A 244 26.68 -5.39 15.73
C ALA A 244 25.84 -5.72 14.48
N ALA A 245 26.44 -5.73 13.31
CA ALA A 245 25.78 -6.11 12.06
C ALA A 245 25.21 -7.54 12.11
N ALA A 246 25.96 -8.50 12.66
CA ALA A 246 25.51 -9.89 12.83
C ALA A 246 24.30 -9.98 13.77
N GLY A 247 24.29 -9.23 14.87
CA GLY A 247 23.15 -9.10 15.78
C GLY A 247 21.92 -8.48 15.11
N TRP A 248 22.14 -7.56 14.20
CA TRP A 248 21.10 -6.88 13.42
C TRP A 248 20.59 -7.73 12.22
N GLY A 249 21.33 -8.76 11.82
CA GLY A 249 20.93 -9.70 10.75
C GLY A 249 21.77 -9.62 9.47
N PHE A 250 22.89 -8.91 9.51
CA PHE A 250 23.83 -8.76 8.39
C PHE A 250 25.16 -9.46 8.67
N ASP A 251 25.71 -10.14 7.66
CA ASP A 251 27.02 -10.82 7.76
C ASP A 251 28.11 -9.91 7.18
N LEU A 252 29.00 -9.40 8.03
CA LEU A 252 30.16 -8.61 7.64
C LEU A 252 31.47 -9.30 8.06
N ALA A 253 32.55 -9.01 7.35
CA ALA A 253 33.86 -9.50 7.71
C ALA A 253 34.41 -8.83 8.98
N ASP A 254 35.34 -9.50 9.69
CA ASP A 254 36.05 -8.92 10.79
C ASP A 254 36.79 -7.63 10.37
N GLY A 255 36.67 -6.58 11.19
CA GLY A 255 37.27 -5.28 10.91
C GLY A 255 36.45 -4.40 9.95
N ALA A 256 35.19 -4.80 9.61
CA ALA A 256 34.27 -3.96 8.84
C ALA A 256 34.03 -2.61 9.51
N THR A 257 33.77 -1.58 8.72
CA THR A 257 33.45 -0.23 9.14
C THR A 257 31.94 0.03 9.09
N ALA A 258 31.49 1.13 9.71
CA ALA A 258 30.09 1.56 9.58
C ALA A 258 29.70 1.84 8.11
N LYS A 259 30.66 2.28 7.26
CA LYS A 259 30.44 2.38 5.82
C LYS A 259 30.13 1.03 5.18
N ASP A 260 30.92 -0.01 5.49
CA ASP A 260 30.68 -1.35 4.95
C ASP A 260 29.31 -1.88 5.40
N PHE A 261 28.87 -1.53 6.61
CA PHE A 261 27.55 -1.89 7.10
C PHE A 261 26.44 -1.14 6.32
N PHE A 262 26.57 0.15 6.09
CA PHE A 262 25.63 0.89 5.29
C PHE A 262 25.54 0.36 3.85
N LEU A 263 26.69 0.04 3.24
CA LEU A 263 26.72 -0.56 1.90
C LEU A 263 26.01 -1.93 1.86
N ALA A 264 26.15 -2.73 2.91
CA ALA A 264 25.41 -4.01 3.01
C ALA A 264 23.90 -3.81 3.16
N ILE A 265 23.46 -2.80 3.92
CA ILE A 265 22.06 -2.40 4.01
C ILE A 265 21.58 -1.96 2.64
N GLY A 266 22.29 -1.05 1.95
CA GLY A 266 21.96 -0.59 0.61
C GLY A 266 21.81 -1.73 -0.39
N ALA A 267 22.74 -2.68 -0.39
CA ALA A 267 22.68 -3.86 -1.27
C ALA A 267 21.49 -4.79 -0.97
N GLN A 268 21.11 -4.94 0.31
CA GLN A 268 19.95 -5.76 0.71
C GLN A 268 18.62 -5.17 0.24
N TYR A 269 18.52 -3.85 0.18
CA TYR A 269 17.30 -3.12 -0.21
C TYR A 269 17.35 -2.53 -1.61
N ASP A 270 18.27 -3.02 -2.47
CA ASP A 270 18.44 -2.49 -3.85
C ASP A 270 18.60 -0.97 -3.91
N TRP A 271 19.18 -0.35 -2.87
CA TRP A 271 19.37 1.08 -2.72
C TRP A 271 18.06 1.89 -2.70
N ASN A 272 16.97 1.27 -2.30
CA ASN A 272 15.72 1.96 -2.01
C ASN A 272 15.79 2.57 -0.61
N PHE A 273 16.05 3.86 -0.50
CA PHE A 273 16.24 4.55 0.78
C PHE A 273 15.00 4.49 1.67
N SER A 274 13.80 4.53 1.10
CA SER A 274 12.56 4.38 1.88
C SER A 274 12.45 2.98 2.51
N ALA A 275 12.82 1.93 1.78
CA ALA A 275 12.84 0.58 2.31
C ALA A 275 13.96 0.36 3.35
N MET A 276 15.10 1.06 3.20
CA MET A 276 16.20 1.04 4.16
C MET A 276 15.83 1.64 5.52
N GLU A 277 14.79 2.51 5.59
CA GLU A 277 14.26 3.05 6.86
C GLU A 277 13.77 1.95 7.83
N ALA A 278 13.49 0.75 7.34
CA ALA A 278 13.15 -0.40 8.18
C ALA A 278 14.29 -0.80 9.14
N GLU A 279 15.52 -0.37 8.87
CA GLU A 279 16.71 -0.63 9.71
C GLU A 279 17.03 0.54 10.68
N THR A 280 16.18 1.55 10.79
CA THR A 280 16.38 2.71 11.65
C THR A 280 16.52 2.30 13.13
N ALA A 281 17.63 2.70 13.78
CA ALA A 281 17.84 2.55 15.21
C ALA A 281 17.77 3.89 15.96
N GLY A 282 17.96 5.00 15.26
CA GLY A 282 17.99 6.35 15.82
C GLY A 282 17.29 7.35 14.88
N SER A 283 18.09 8.10 14.12
CA SER A 283 17.58 9.07 13.15
C SER A 283 17.05 8.37 11.91
N ALA A 284 15.98 8.91 11.30
CA ALA A 284 15.54 8.46 10.00
C ALA A 284 16.60 8.73 8.93
N LEU A 285 16.71 7.86 7.93
CA LEU A 285 17.69 8.04 6.86
C LEU A 285 17.40 9.33 6.04
N SER A 286 16.12 9.65 5.89
CA SER A 286 15.63 10.89 5.26
C SER A 286 16.08 12.17 5.98
N ASP A 287 16.38 12.09 7.29
CA ASP A 287 16.93 13.21 8.05
C ASP A 287 18.46 13.34 7.89
N LEU A 288 19.13 12.28 7.49
CA LEU A 288 20.59 12.18 7.40
C LEU A 288 21.13 12.40 5.99
N ILE A 289 20.34 12.06 4.97
CA ILE A 289 20.71 12.19 3.55
C ILE A 289 20.00 13.40 2.95
N PRO A 290 20.70 14.25 2.16
CA PRO A 290 20.05 15.38 1.46
C PRO A 290 18.86 14.90 0.62
N GLU A 291 17.74 15.63 0.65
CA GLU A 291 16.49 15.28 -0.04
C GLU A 291 16.70 14.98 -1.54
N GLU A 292 17.56 15.76 -2.22
CA GLU A 292 17.90 15.50 -3.63
C GLU A 292 18.47 14.09 -3.83
N VAL A 293 19.41 13.66 -2.95
CA VAL A 293 20.03 12.34 -3.03
C VAL A 293 19.06 11.25 -2.60
N TYR A 294 18.25 11.52 -1.58
CA TYR A 294 17.20 10.59 -1.14
C TYR A 294 16.25 10.26 -2.30
N ASN A 295 15.89 11.24 -3.10
CA ASN A 295 15.03 11.07 -4.28
C ASN A 295 15.69 10.25 -5.42
N TYR A 296 17.02 10.01 -5.41
CA TYR A 296 17.66 9.13 -6.39
C TYR A 296 17.13 7.70 -6.31
N SER A 297 16.64 7.25 -5.15
CA SER A 297 16.03 5.92 -4.99
C SER A 297 14.67 5.77 -5.66
N THR A 298 14.06 6.87 -6.06
CA THR A 298 12.76 6.93 -6.77
C THR A 298 12.87 7.61 -8.14
N THR A 299 14.08 7.90 -8.61
CA THR A 299 14.35 8.45 -9.93
C THR A 299 14.72 7.31 -10.88
N GLY A 300 13.88 7.03 -11.86
CA GLY A 300 14.10 6.00 -12.87
C GLY A 300 15.03 6.48 -13.98
N VAL A 301 15.94 5.61 -14.39
CA VAL A 301 16.85 5.80 -15.51
C VAL A 301 16.71 4.63 -16.48
N THR A 302 16.47 4.91 -17.76
CA THR A 302 16.37 3.87 -18.79
C THR A 302 17.72 3.17 -18.99
N VAL A 303 17.71 1.84 -18.93
CA VAL A 303 18.87 0.98 -19.15
C VAL A 303 18.59 0.02 -20.29
N GLY A 304 19.52 -0.07 -21.24
CA GLY A 304 19.32 -0.93 -22.42
C GLY A 304 18.23 -0.42 -23.38
N ASN A 305 17.37 -1.32 -23.84
CA ASN A 305 16.25 -0.98 -24.73
C ASN A 305 15.07 -0.50 -23.90
N ASP A 306 14.47 0.61 -24.30
CA ASP A 306 13.22 1.06 -23.71
C ASP A 306 12.08 0.09 -24.04
N VAL A 307 11.33 -0.34 -23.00
CA VAL A 307 10.10 -1.13 -23.11
C VAL A 307 8.96 -0.24 -22.59
N PRO A 308 8.18 0.36 -23.50
CA PRO A 308 7.28 1.45 -23.11
C PRO A 308 6.00 0.99 -22.42
N ASN A 309 5.63 -0.30 -22.55
CA ASN A 309 4.37 -0.85 -22.00
C ASN A 309 4.54 -2.29 -21.52
N VAL A 310 3.55 -2.74 -20.75
CA VAL A 310 3.37 -4.12 -20.30
C VAL A 310 2.48 -4.83 -21.31
N ALA A 311 3.04 -5.76 -22.08
CA ALA A 311 2.36 -6.40 -23.22
C ALA A 311 1.06 -7.16 -22.82
N GLY A 312 1.00 -7.65 -21.57
CA GLY A 312 -0.16 -8.36 -21.03
C GLY A 312 -1.33 -7.44 -20.62
N ILE A 313 -1.19 -6.10 -20.69
CA ILE A 313 -2.25 -5.15 -20.35
C ILE A 313 -2.79 -4.56 -21.64
N VAL A 314 -4.02 -4.94 -22.04
CA VAL A 314 -4.62 -4.54 -23.33
C VAL A 314 -5.96 -3.88 -23.10
N LYS A 315 -6.09 -2.59 -23.45
CA LYS A 315 -7.37 -1.89 -23.50
C LYS A 315 -8.19 -2.44 -24.66
N THR A 316 -9.42 -2.89 -24.39
CA THR A 316 -10.33 -3.44 -25.41
C THR A 316 -11.56 -2.56 -25.66
N GLY A 317 -11.76 -1.54 -24.82
CA GLY A 317 -12.83 -0.56 -24.93
C GLY A 317 -12.80 0.46 -23.80
N ASP A 318 -13.71 1.41 -23.77
CA ASP A 318 -13.76 2.47 -22.76
C ASP A 318 -14.02 1.91 -21.33
N TYR A 319 -14.65 0.74 -21.25
CA TYR A 319 -15.01 0.05 -20.01
C TYR A 319 -14.52 -1.41 -19.99
N SER A 320 -13.51 -1.75 -20.79
CA SER A 320 -13.00 -3.12 -20.85
C SER A 320 -11.53 -3.21 -21.16
N MET A 321 -10.88 -4.21 -20.57
CA MET A 321 -9.50 -4.55 -20.82
C MET A 321 -9.26 -6.04 -20.62
N THR A 322 -8.16 -6.53 -21.15
CA THR A 322 -7.66 -7.87 -20.92
C THR A 322 -6.31 -7.79 -20.20
N LEU A 323 -6.16 -8.57 -19.15
CA LEU A 323 -4.88 -8.82 -18.50
C LEU A 323 -4.44 -10.26 -18.78
N THR A 324 -3.19 -10.47 -19.20
CA THR A 324 -2.65 -11.80 -19.49
C THR A 324 -1.43 -12.07 -18.62
N THR A 325 -1.42 -13.26 -17.97
CA THR A 325 -0.27 -13.76 -17.21
C THR A 325 0.41 -14.90 -17.96
N THR A 326 1.71 -15.11 -17.72
CA THR A 326 2.50 -16.18 -18.37
C THR A 326 2.12 -17.57 -17.87
N GLU A 327 1.48 -17.66 -16.71
CA GLU A 327 1.05 -18.90 -16.06
C GLU A 327 -0.12 -18.63 -15.10
N LEU A 328 -0.77 -19.70 -14.64
CA LEU A 328 -1.78 -19.61 -13.59
C LEU A 328 -1.15 -19.17 -12.26
N SER A 329 -1.53 -18.01 -11.79
CA SER A 329 -1.14 -17.48 -10.48
C SER A 329 -2.35 -17.44 -9.56
N THR A 330 -2.32 -18.19 -8.47
CA THR A 330 -3.40 -18.21 -7.47
C THR A 330 -3.55 -16.89 -6.73
N THR A 331 -2.52 -16.04 -6.74
CA THR A 331 -2.53 -14.72 -6.10
C THR A 331 -2.99 -13.61 -7.03
N MET A 332 -2.94 -13.82 -8.37
CA MET A 332 -3.24 -12.76 -9.34
C MET A 332 -4.65 -12.19 -9.17
N ILE A 333 -5.64 -13.04 -8.96
CA ILE A 333 -7.02 -12.60 -8.83
C ILE A 333 -7.21 -11.68 -7.61
N TYR A 334 -6.45 -11.87 -6.53
CA TYR A 334 -6.49 -11.02 -5.34
C TYR A 334 -5.78 -9.68 -5.58
N GLN A 335 -4.78 -9.62 -6.46
CA GLN A 335 -4.15 -8.36 -6.86
C GLN A 335 -5.11 -7.45 -7.64
N LEU A 336 -6.14 -8.04 -8.26
CA LEU A 336 -7.20 -7.29 -8.96
C LEU A 336 -8.23 -6.63 -8.00
N GLN A 337 -8.08 -6.78 -6.67
CA GLN A 337 -8.81 -5.94 -5.71
C GLN A 337 -8.25 -4.52 -5.59
N MET A 338 -7.22 -4.21 -6.36
CA MET A 338 -6.55 -2.91 -6.35
C MET A 338 -7.53 -1.74 -6.44
N PRO A 339 -7.21 -0.60 -5.82
CA PRO A 339 -8.01 0.62 -5.94
C PRO A 339 -8.00 1.17 -7.37
N ILE A 340 -9.15 1.68 -7.83
CA ILE A 340 -9.27 2.47 -9.05
C ILE A 340 -9.12 3.93 -8.67
N ALA A 341 -7.93 4.47 -8.90
CA ALA A 341 -7.62 5.86 -8.57
C ALA A 341 -7.88 6.78 -9.77
N PRO A 342 -8.49 7.97 -9.56
CA PRO A 342 -8.79 8.88 -10.65
C PRO A 342 -7.52 9.44 -11.29
N LEU A 343 -7.35 9.17 -12.59
CA LEU A 343 -6.26 9.67 -13.41
C LEU A 343 -6.20 11.22 -13.38
N HIS A 344 -7.34 11.89 -13.44
CA HIS A 344 -7.41 13.36 -13.46
C HIS A 344 -6.95 14.02 -12.14
N TYR A 345 -6.88 13.27 -11.05
CA TYR A 345 -6.44 13.77 -9.75
C TYR A 345 -5.01 13.34 -9.39
N TYR A 346 -4.70 12.04 -9.55
CA TYR A 346 -3.40 11.48 -9.17
C TYR A 346 -2.37 11.56 -10.30
N GLY A 347 -2.80 11.49 -11.55
CA GLY A 347 -1.97 11.62 -12.75
C GLY A 347 -2.09 12.99 -13.43
N ASP A 348 -1.63 13.03 -14.66
CA ASP A 348 -1.80 14.16 -15.58
C ASP A 348 -2.51 13.66 -16.85
N THR A 349 -3.74 14.11 -17.08
CA THR A 349 -4.52 13.74 -18.27
C THR A 349 -3.87 14.17 -19.59
N ALA A 350 -3.01 15.20 -19.56
CA ALA A 350 -2.24 15.61 -20.74
C ALA A 350 -1.11 14.64 -21.08
N LEU A 351 -0.69 13.82 -20.12
CA LEU A 351 0.29 12.75 -20.29
C LEU A 351 -0.35 11.36 -20.45
N TYR A 352 -1.66 11.30 -20.66
CA TYR A 352 -2.34 10.03 -20.91
C TYR A 352 -2.70 9.87 -22.38
N ASP A 353 -2.08 8.88 -23.01
CA ASP A 353 -2.37 8.45 -24.39
C ASP A 353 -2.02 6.96 -24.50
N TYR A 354 -3.04 6.10 -24.34
CA TYR A 354 -2.87 4.66 -24.34
C TYR A 354 -2.20 4.15 -25.63
N ASP A 355 -2.59 4.67 -26.79
CA ASP A 355 -2.08 4.23 -28.09
C ASP A 355 -0.59 4.58 -28.30
N ASN A 356 -0.10 5.61 -27.60
CA ASN A 356 1.29 6.02 -27.60
C ASN A 356 2.06 5.59 -26.33
N ASN A 357 1.52 4.64 -25.55
CA ASN A 357 2.12 4.09 -24.34
C ASN A 357 2.48 5.16 -23.29
N SER A 358 1.59 6.11 -23.09
CA SER A 358 1.68 7.14 -22.08
C SER A 358 0.53 6.98 -21.08
N PHE A 359 0.83 6.82 -19.79
CA PHE A 359 -0.13 6.35 -18.80
C PHE A 359 -0.42 7.36 -17.69
N GLY A 360 -0.30 8.67 -17.98
CA GLY A 360 -0.67 9.75 -17.05
C GLY A 360 0.46 10.23 -16.14
N PHE A 361 1.67 9.70 -16.33
CA PHE A 361 2.91 10.14 -15.68
C PHE A 361 4.12 9.66 -16.50
N PRO A 362 5.30 10.27 -16.35
CA PRO A 362 6.52 9.77 -16.99
C PRO A 362 6.96 8.44 -16.35
N LYS A 363 7.19 7.41 -17.16
CA LYS A 363 7.73 6.14 -16.67
C LYS A 363 9.02 6.37 -15.86
N GLY A 364 9.07 5.80 -14.65
CA GLY A 364 10.20 5.96 -13.73
C GLY A 364 10.19 7.27 -12.93
N ASP A 365 9.09 8.03 -12.97
CA ASP A 365 8.90 9.22 -12.15
C ASP A 365 7.47 9.28 -11.61
N LEU A 366 7.27 8.83 -10.38
CA LEU A 366 6.01 8.88 -9.65
C LEU A 366 5.87 10.12 -8.75
N SER A 367 6.70 11.14 -8.90
CA SER A 367 6.71 12.32 -8.01
C SER A 367 5.37 13.04 -7.95
N SER A 368 4.68 13.18 -9.09
CA SER A 368 3.33 13.79 -9.15
C SER A 368 2.30 12.98 -8.37
N VAL A 369 2.31 11.65 -8.49
CA VAL A 369 1.42 10.73 -7.78
C VAL A 369 1.72 10.75 -6.28
N ARG A 370 3.01 10.74 -5.90
CA ARG A 370 3.47 10.81 -4.50
C ARG A 370 3.05 12.09 -3.80
N SER A 371 2.92 13.19 -4.53
CA SER A 371 2.51 14.48 -3.96
C SER A 371 1.06 14.49 -3.45
N LYS A 372 0.24 13.50 -3.81
CA LYS A 372 -1.21 13.39 -3.50
C LYS A 372 -1.48 12.42 -2.35
N THR A 373 -0.92 12.71 -1.17
CA THR A 373 -1.02 11.81 0.00
C THR A 373 -1.95 12.30 1.10
N SER A 374 -2.31 13.59 1.16
CA SER A 374 -3.00 14.17 2.32
C SER A 374 -4.53 14.20 2.20
N ALA A 375 -5.08 14.09 1.00
CA ALA A 375 -6.51 14.19 0.74
C ALA A 375 -6.91 13.23 -0.40
N PRO A 376 -7.32 11.98 -0.08
CA PRO A 376 -7.68 11.01 -1.10
C PRO A 376 -8.95 11.42 -1.83
N LEU A 377 -8.92 11.33 -3.16
CA LEU A 377 -10.10 11.39 -4.03
C LEU A 377 -10.37 9.99 -4.57
N GLY A 378 -11.62 9.54 -4.48
CA GLY A 378 -12.04 8.24 -5.00
C GLY A 378 -13.56 8.19 -5.19
N GLY A 379 -14.09 7.00 -5.46
CA GLY A 379 -15.53 6.76 -5.66
C GLY A 379 -16.12 5.81 -4.61
N GLY A 380 -15.45 5.60 -3.47
CA GLY A 380 -15.85 4.67 -2.42
C GLY A 380 -17.14 5.05 -1.70
N MET A 381 -17.52 4.25 -0.69
CA MET A 381 -18.74 4.47 0.11
C MET A 381 -18.73 5.81 0.84
N PHE A 382 -17.55 6.31 1.20
CA PHE A 382 -17.39 7.59 1.90
C PHE A 382 -16.43 8.50 1.13
N THR A 383 -16.57 9.80 1.35
CA THR A 383 -15.67 10.84 0.85
C THR A 383 -14.83 11.39 1.97
N PHE A 384 -13.55 11.64 1.70
CA PHE A 384 -12.66 12.27 2.66
C PHE A 384 -13.00 13.75 2.80
N ASN A 385 -13.26 14.21 4.03
CA ASN A 385 -13.52 15.60 4.34
C ASN A 385 -12.22 16.29 4.79
N LYS A 386 -11.63 15.79 5.89
CA LYS A 386 -10.37 16.31 6.44
C LYS A 386 -9.74 15.34 7.43
N TYR A 387 -8.45 15.57 7.70
CA TYR A 387 -7.75 15.06 8.88
C TYR A 387 -7.32 16.23 9.77
N SER A 388 -7.69 16.21 11.03
CA SER A 388 -7.36 17.25 12.01
C SER A 388 -7.39 16.71 13.43
N ASP A 389 -6.40 17.07 14.22
CA ASP A 389 -6.33 16.75 15.65
C ASP A 389 -6.46 15.24 15.95
N GLY A 390 -5.82 14.40 15.13
CA GLY A 390 -5.87 12.95 15.28
C GLY A 390 -7.22 12.32 14.91
N VAL A 391 -8.03 13.01 14.10
CA VAL A 391 -9.32 12.49 13.62
C VAL A 391 -9.43 12.66 12.10
N VAL A 392 -9.71 11.56 11.41
CA VAL A 392 -10.15 11.59 10.01
C VAL A 392 -11.67 11.68 9.98
N TYR A 393 -12.19 12.64 9.22
CA TYR A 393 -13.63 12.89 9.03
C TYR A 393 -14.02 12.44 7.63
N LEU A 394 -14.99 11.54 7.57
CA LEU A 394 -15.55 11.02 6.32
C LEU A 394 -17.05 11.29 6.24
N ASP A 395 -17.53 11.63 5.06
CA ASP A 395 -18.95 11.86 4.78
C ASP A 395 -19.48 10.77 3.82
N ALA A 396 -20.72 10.34 3.99
CA ALA A 396 -21.33 9.36 3.09
C ALA A 396 -21.31 9.87 1.64
N ASN A 397 -20.87 9.04 0.71
CA ASN A 397 -20.92 9.34 -0.73
C ASN A 397 -22.32 9.11 -1.29
N PRO A 398 -23.06 10.17 -1.65
CA PRO A 398 -24.44 10.02 -2.15
C PRO A 398 -24.49 9.37 -3.55
N THR A 399 -23.37 9.34 -4.27
CA THR A 399 -23.25 8.81 -5.62
C THR A 399 -22.60 7.44 -5.67
N TYR A 400 -22.40 6.78 -4.51
CA TYR A 400 -21.86 5.43 -4.48
C TYR A 400 -22.74 4.46 -5.29
N PHE A 401 -22.11 3.65 -6.11
CA PHE A 401 -22.80 2.83 -7.13
C PHE A 401 -23.82 1.82 -6.55
N ASP A 402 -23.59 1.31 -5.34
CA ASP A 402 -24.47 0.35 -4.66
C ASP A 402 -25.42 1.05 -3.66
N GLY A 403 -25.61 2.36 -3.83
CA GLY A 403 -26.47 3.22 -3.01
C GLY A 403 -25.72 3.89 -1.86
N ALA A 404 -26.22 5.06 -1.47
CA ALA A 404 -25.61 5.84 -0.40
C ALA A 404 -25.59 5.07 0.93
N PRO A 405 -24.48 5.12 1.70
CA PRO A 405 -24.40 4.53 3.04
C PRO A 405 -25.50 5.04 3.97
N LYS A 406 -25.96 4.17 4.87
CA LYS A 406 -26.95 4.57 5.92
C LYS A 406 -26.33 5.40 7.02
N ILE A 407 -25.02 5.27 7.24
CA ILE A 407 -24.24 6.08 8.17
C ILE A 407 -23.87 7.36 7.44
N ALA A 408 -24.24 8.53 7.99
CA ALA A 408 -23.98 9.81 7.34
C ALA A 408 -22.53 10.25 7.44
N HIS A 409 -21.90 9.98 8.59
CA HIS A 409 -20.53 10.41 8.89
C HIS A 409 -19.77 9.31 9.61
N ILE A 410 -18.47 9.18 9.29
CA ILE A 410 -17.52 8.38 10.08
C ILE A 410 -16.41 9.31 10.57
N ASN A 411 -16.15 9.24 11.89
CA ASN A 411 -14.99 9.86 12.52
C ASN A 411 -14.03 8.77 12.96
N MET A 412 -12.90 8.61 12.28
CA MET A 412 -11.85 7.67 12.65
C MET A 412 -10.87 8.40 13.56
N LYS A 413 -10.87 8.04 14.85
CA LYS A 413 -10.19 8.78 15.90
C LYS A 413 -8.98 8.00 16.43
N GLU A 414 -7.82 8.65 16.48
CA GLU A 414 -6.67 8.11 17.18
C GLU A 414 -6.99 7.87 18.65
N THR A 415 -6.82 6.63 19.09
CA THR A 415 -7.16 6.19 20.43
C THR A 415 -6.11 5.19 20.90
N GLN A 416 -5.54 5.46 22.07
CA GLN A 416 -4.60 4.52 22.67
C GLN A 416 -5.31 3.20 22.98
N GLU A 417 -4.63 2.07 22.78
CA GLU A 417 -5.22 0.74 22.96
C GLU A 417 -5.83 0.56 24.37
N ALA A 418 -5.19 1.13 25.40
CA ALA A 418 -5.68 1.10 26.79
C ALA A 418 -6.98 1.87 26.99
N ASP A 419 -7.29 2.84 26.14
CA ASP A 419 -8.43 3.76 26.27
C ASP A 419 -9.66 3.32 25.47
N LYS A 420 -9.52 2.34 24.55
CA LYS A 420 -10.62 1.89 23.68
C LYS A 420 -11.83 1.40 24.46
N ILE A 421 -11.64 0.52 25.46
CA ILE A 421 -12.74 -0.01 26.29
C ILE A 421 -13.41 1.11 27.09
N THR A 422 -12.62 2.01 27.67
CA THR A 422 -13.14 3.15 28.43
C THR A 422 -13.88 4.12 27.52
N GLY A 423 -13.42 4.32 26.30
CA GLY A 423 -14.05 5.14 25.28
C GLY A 423 -15.45 4.64 24.90
N VAL A 424 -15.58 3.32 24.65
CA VAL A 424 -16.90 2.69 24.38
C VAL A 424 -17.83 2.84 25.58
N GLN A 425 -17.33 2.59 26.81
CA GLN A 425 -18.14 2.76 28.02
C GLN A 425 -18.61 4.19 28.25
N ALA A 426 -17.81 5.18 27.85
CA ALA A 426 -18.12 6.60 27.96
C ALA A 426 -18.94 7.12 26.76
N GLY A 427 -19.15 6.33 25.71
CA GLY A 427 -19.83 6.74 24.47
C GLY A 427 -19.06 7.76 23.66
N THR A 428 -17.71 7.75 23.74
CA THR A 428 -16.82 8.60 22.93
C THR A 428 -16.29 7.89 21.70
N ILE A 429 -16.47 6.58 21.61
CA ILE A 429 -16.28 5.67 20.49
C ILE A 429 -17.45 4.68 20.48
N ASP A 430 -17.82 4.17 19.31
CA ASP A 430 -18.94 3.24 19.10
C ASP A 430 -18.52 1.77 19.05
#